data_c6d1a9c0808d2335195634c670d29d55
#
_entry.id   c6d1a9c0808d2335195634c670d29d55
#
_cell.length_a   1.000
_cell.length_b   1.000
_cell.length_c   1.000
_cell.angle_alpha   90.00
_cell.angle_beta   90.00
_cell.angle_gamma   90.00
#
_symmetry.space_group_name_H-M   'P 1'
#
loop_
_entity.id
_entity.type
_entity.pdbx_description
1 polymer ?
#
loop_
_entity_poly.entity_id
_entity_poly.type
_entity_poly.pdbx_seq_one_letter_code
_entity_poly.pdbx_strand_id
1 'polypeptide(L)'
;MADQVEVYGPLADLVVERAAGRAPFVVAITGSVAVGKSAAAAALAGALGEGVPARAVAVVCTDGFLFPNRVLAARGLAERKGFPETFDHAELTRFLMGVRSGEPEARVPVYSHSTYDIVDGETQVVRRPEVLLLEGLPFPDDHVDLTVYLDAAEADIERWYLSRFRALCEEARTDDGSFFAYFRSFSPAEADAFARQVWASINRVNLEEHILPVRDASDVILEKAPDHSVRRVRLRVG
;
A
#
# COMPACT_ATOMS: atom_id res chain seq x y z
N MET A 1 -6.28 -11.70 -16.59
CA MET A 1 -6.61 -12.82 -15.67
C MET A 1 -5.59 -13.95 -15.72
N ALA A 2 -5.07 -14.40 -16.86
CA ALA A 2 -4.04 -15.45 -16.91
C ALA A 2 -2.74 -15.05 -16.16
N ASP A 3 -2.22 -13.85 -16.39
CA ASP A 3 -0.99 -13.34 -15.73
C ASP A 3 -1.05 -13.30 -14.20
N GLN A 4 -2.23 -13.09 -13.61
CA GLN A 4 -2.37 -13.04 -12.15
C GLN A 4 -2.20 -14.41 -11.51
N VAL A 5 -2.75 -15.46 -12.09
CA VAL A 5 -2.62 -16.83 -11.57
C VAL A 5 -1.18 -17.32 -11.67
N GLU A 6 -0.47 -16.99 -12.77
CA GLU A 6 0.92 -17.40 -12.99
C GLU A 6 1.92 -16.80 -11.99
N VAL A 7 1.63 -15.61 -11.43
CA VAL A 7 2.51 -14.91 -10.49
C VAL A 7 2.09 -15.12 -9.05
N TYR A 8 0.82 -14.91 -8.75
CA TYR A 8 0.35 -14.90 -7.36
C TYR A 8 0.05 -16.30 -6.81
N GLY A 9 -0.16 -17.31 -7.65
CA GLY A 9 -0.22 -18.72 -7.23
C GLY A 9 1.10 -19.16 -6.58
N PRO A 10 2.23 -19.15 -7.30
CA PRO A 10 3.54 -19.48 -6.72
C PRO A 10 3.94 -18.60 -5.52
N LEU A 11 3.54 -17.34 -5.50
CA LEU A 11 3.78 -16.46 -4.35
C LEU A 11 2.93 -16.89 -3.13
N ALA A 12 1.68 -17.30 -3.35
CA ALA A 12 0.84 -17.84 -2.29
C ALA A 12 1.41 -19.14 -1.73
N ASP A 13 1.92 -20.03 -2.58
CA ASP A 13 2.60 -21.27 -2.15
C ASP A 13 3.82 -20.97 -1.27
N LEU A 14 4.64 -19.99 -1.65
CA LEU A 14 5.77 -19.52 -0.85
C LEU A 14 5.32 -18.97 0.52
N VAL A 15 4.24 -18.17 0.55
CA VAL A 15 3.68 -17.66 1.81
C VAL A 15 3.20 -18.81 2.70
N VAL A 16 2.51 -19.79 2.14
CA VAL A 16 2.02 -20.98 2.89
C VAL A 16 3.18 -21.79 3.44
N GLU A 17 4.23 -22.02 2.65
CA GLU A 17 5.44 -22.70 3.07
C GLU A 17 6.14 -21.97 4.22
N ARG A 18 6.37 -20.66 4.07
CA ARG A 18 7.03 -19.82 5.09
C ARG A 18 6.19 -19.65 6.36
N ALA A 19 4.86 -19.66 6.23
CA ALA A 19 3.91 -19.57 7.33
C ALA A 19 3.77 -20.85 8.15
N ALA A 20 4.36 -21.96 7.73
CA ALA A 20 4.19 -23.26 8.40
C ALA A 20 4.52 -23.17 9.90
N GLY A 21 3.51 -23.45 10.75
CA GLY A 21 3.61 -23.38 12.22
C GLY A 21 3.63 -21.97 12.80
N ARG A 22 3.41 -20.92 12.02
CA ARG A 22 3.28 -19.52 12.47
C ARG A 22 1.93 -18.95 12.03
N ALA A 23 1.15 -18.45 12.98
CA ALA A 23 -0.08 -17.70 12.73
C ALA A 23 -0.23 -16.61 13.81
N PRO A 24 -0.50 -15.37 13.40
CA PRO A 24 -0.58 -14.87 12.03
C PRO A 24 0.80 -14.76 11.36
N PHE A 25 0.85 -15.02 10.07
CA PHE A 25 2.00 -14.72 9.23
C PHE A 25 1.80 -13.36 8.55
N VAL A 26 2.72 -12.44 8.72
CA VAL A 26 2.58 -11.05 8.25
C VAL A 26 3.41 -10.84 7.00
N VAL A 27 2.73 -10.50 5.90
CA VAL A 27 3.35 -10.17 4.62
C VAL A 27 3.20 -8.68 4.37
N ALA A 28 4.32 -7.97 4.23
CA ALA A 28 4.33 -6.58 3.79
C ALA A 28 4.41 -6.50 2.26
N ILE A 29 3.53 -5.68 1.65
CA ILE A 29 3.54 -5.38 0.22
C ILE A 29 3.83 -3.90 0.06
N THR A 30 5.03 -3.58 -0.42
CA THR A 30 5.53 -2.20 -0.52
C THR A 30 5.94 -1.84 -1.93
N GLY A 31 6.28 -0.58 -2.13
CA GLY A 31 6.64 0.00 -3.42
C GLY A 31 6.08 1.42 -3.56
N SER A 32 6.40 2.10 -4.64
CA SER A 32 6.01 3.50 -4.88
C SER A 32 4.50 3.72 -4.93
N VAL A 33 4.09 4.99 -4.86
CA VAL A 33 2.72 5.39 -5.19
C VAL A 33 2.35 4.90 -6.61
N ALA A 34 1.10 4.58 -6.84
CA ALA A 34 0.54 4.13 -8.11
C ALA A 34 1.13 2.84 -8.72
N VAL A 35 2.08 2.16 -8.05
CA VAL A 35 2.69 0.91 -8.55
C VAL A 35 1.74 -0.29 -8.51
N GLY A 36 0.60 -0.18 -7.81
CA GLY A 36 -0.44 -1.21 -7.76
C GLY A 36 -0.35 -2.15 -6.56
N LYS A 37 0.06 -1.65 -5.38
CA LYS A 37 0.12 -2.41 -4.12
C LYS A 37 -1.21 -3.06 -3.75
N SER A 38 -2.29 -2.28 -3.76
CA SER A 38 -3.63 -2.80 -3.39
C SER A 38 -4.12 -3.88 -4.35
N ALA A 39 -3.83 -3.74 -5.67
CA ALA A 39 -4.15 -4.78 -6.65
C ALA A 39 -3.34 -6.06 -6.41
N ALA A 40 -2.06 -5.94 -6.07
CA ALA A 40 -1.20 -7.07 -5.72
C ALA A 40 -1.67 -7.75 -4.43
N ALA A 41 -2.03 -6.97 -3.39
CA ALA A 41 -2.57 -7.49 -2.15
C ALA A 41 -3.88 -8.26 -2.36
N ALA A 42 -4.80 -7.71 -3.17
CA ALA A 42 -6.06 -8.37 -3.51
C ALA A 42 -5.83 -9.68 -4.30
N ALA A 43 -4.91 -9.67 -5.28
CA ALA A 43 -4.58 -10.86 -6.06
C ALA A 43 -3.95 -11.96 -5.19
N LEU A 44 -3.01 -11.61 -4.31
CA LEU A 44 -2.39 -12.55 -3.38
C LEU A 44 -3.42 -13.08 -2.36
N ALA A 45 -4.29 -12.22 -1.84
CA ALA A 45 -5.38 -12.64 -0.94
C ALA A 45 -6.32 -13.64 -1.62
N GLY A 46 -6.69 -13.40 -2.88
CA GLY A 46 -7.48 -14.34 -3.68
C GLY A 46 -6.79 -15.70 -3.83
N ALA A 47 -5.51 -15.70 -4.23
CA ALA A 47 -4.74 -16.93 -4.38
C ALA A 47 -4.60 -17.73 -3.07
N LEU A 48 -4.39 -17.05 -1.94
CA LEU A 48 -4.34 -17.67 -0.60
C LEU A 48 -5.70 -18.22 -0.15
N GLY A 49 -6.79 -17.49 -0.46
CA GLY A 49 -8.15 -17.91 -0.11
C GLY A 49 -8.68 -19.08 -0.94
N GLU A 50 -8.20 -19.23 -2.18
CA GLU A 50 -8.56 -20.33 -3.09
C GLU A 50 -7.60 -21.51 -2.98
N GLY A 51 -6.47 -21.36 -2.26
CA GLY A 51 -5.47 -22.41 -2.06
C GLY A 51 -6.01 -23.63 -1.29
N VAL A 52 -5.25 -24.73 -1.32
CA VAL A 52 -5.61 -25.96 -0.58
C VAL A 52 -4.47 -26.29 0.40
N PRO A 53 -4.68 -26.12 1.72
CA PRO A 53 -5.90 -25.58 2.37
C PRO A 53 -6.06 -24.07 2.19
N ALA A 54 -7.31 -23.59 2.07
CA ALA A 54 -7.63 -22.18 2.05
C ALA A 54 -7.22 -21.51 3.38
N ARG A 55 -6.73 -20.25 3.30
CA ARG A 55 -6.27 -19.48 4.45
C ARG A 55 -7.23 -18.36 4.81
N ALA A 56 -7.37 -18.08 6.10
CA ALA A 56 -8.06 -16.88 6.57
C ALA A 56 -7.12 -15.67 6.39
N VAL A 57 -7.40 -14.85 5.37
CA VAL A 57 -6.56 -13.70 4.99
C VAL A 57 -7.24 -12.40 5.38
N ALA A 58 -6.48 -11.47 5.96
CA ALA A 58 -6.90 -10.08 6.11
C ALA A 58 -5.96 -9.18 5.30
N VAL A 59 -6.52 -8.17 4.64
CA VAL A 59 -5.75 -7.12 3.93
C VAL A 59 -5.95 -5.81 4.67
N VAL A 60 -4.85 -5.14 4.98
CA VAL A 60 -4.84 -3.85 5.67
C VAL A 60 -3.95 -2.87 4.91
N CYS A 61 -4.49 -1.69 4.59
CA CYS A 61 -3.71 -0.59 4.05
C CYS A 61 -3.09 0.24 5.18
N THR A 62 -1.79 0.49 5.11
CA THR A 62 -1.08 1.29 6.12
C THR A 62 -1.47 2.76 6.10
N ASP A 63 -2.14 3.25 5.06
CA ASP A 63 -2.66 4.62 5.03
C ASP A 63 -3.65 4.89 6.19
N GLY A 64 -4.29 3.84 6.75
CA GLY A 64 -5.09 3.95 7.96
C GLY A 64 -4.31 4.39 9.21
N PHE A 65 -2.99 4.28 9.18
CA PHE A 65 -2.10 4.74 10.26
C PHE A 65 -1.48 6.12 9.98
N LEU A 66 -1.86 6.81 8.90
CA LEU A 66 -1.50 8.21 8.72
C LEU A 66 -2.14 9.08 9.81
N PHE A 67 -1.41 10.08 10.29
CA PHE A 67 -2.04 11.11 11.11
C PHE A 67 -3.11 11.84 10.28
N PRO A 68 -4.29 12.16 10.87
CA PRO A 68 -5.30 12.97 10.20
C PRO A 68 -4.73 14.30 9.68
N ASN A 69 -5.25 14.81 8.56
CA ASN A 69 -4.77 16.05 7.95
C ASN A 69 -4.69 17.23 8.92
N ARG A 70 -5.64 17.35 9.86
CA ARG A 70 -5.63 18.38 10.92
C ARG A 70 -4.39 18.28 11.82
N VAL A 71 -3.92 17.04 12.09
CA VAL A 71 -2.71 16.79 12.90
C VAL A 71 -1.47 17.10 12.09
N LEU A 72 -1.42 16.65 10.82
CA LEU A 72 -0.32 16.96 9.91
C LEU A 72 -0.15 18.46 9.71
N ALA A 73 -1.25 19.21 9.53
CA ALA A 73 -1.21 20.68 9.43
C ALA A 73 -0.67 21.34 10.71
N ALA A 74 -1.14 20.91 11.89
CA ALA A 74 -0.66 21.42 13.16
C ALA A 74 0.84 21.15 13.43
N ARG A 75 1.37 20.06 12.83
CA ARG A 75 2.80 19.67 12.93
C ARG A 75 3.67 20.25 11.79
N GLY A 76 3.09 20.99 10.83
CA GLY A 76 3.81 21.49 9.65
C GLY A 76 4.23 20.38 8.67
N LEU A 77 3.53 19.22 8.67
CA LEU A 77 3.85 18.04 7.88
C LEU A 77 2.89 17.80 6.70
N ALA A 78 1.97 18.75 6.42
CA ALA A 78 0.95 18.57 5.39
C ALA A 78 1.54 18.26 3.99
N GLU A 79 2.64 18.93 3.62
CA GLU A 79 3.33 18.75 2.34
C GLU A 79 4.22 17.48 2.31
N ARG A 80 4.39 16.82 3.45
CA ARG A 80 5.17 15.58 3.57
C ARG A 80 4.29 14.34 3.78
N LYS A 81 2.98 14.46 3.55
CA LYS A 81 2.06 13.34 3.73
C LYS A 81 2.49 12.13 2.89
N GLY A 82 2.57 10.97 3.54
CA GLY A 82 3.10 9.74 2.96
C GLY A 82 4.59 9.48 3.27
N PHE A 83 5.31 10.43 3.89
CA PHE A 83 6.65 10.20 4.43
C PHE A 83 6.56 9.47 5.78
N PRO A 84 7.62 8.74 6.21
CA PRO A 84 7.58 7.94 7.44
C PRO A 84 7.09 8.70 8.67
N GLU A 85 7.51 9.95 8.85
CA GLU A 85 7.15 10.79 10.01
C GLU A 85 5.67 11.20 10.06
N THR A 86 4.91 10.92 8.99
CA THR A 86 3.47 11.23 8.91
C THR A 86 2.58 10.07 9.36
N PHE A 87 3.17 8.94 9.70
CA PHE A 87 2.48 7.76 10.20
C PHE A 87 2.53 7.67 11.73
N ASP A 88 1.47 7.18 12.34
CA ASP A 88 1.46 6.77 13.75
C ASP A 88 2.07 5.37 13.89
N HIS A 89 3.40 5.32 13.95
CA HIS A 89 4.13 4.06 14.12
C HIS A 89 3.78 3.34 15.42
N ALA A 90 3.42 4.08 16.47
CA ALA A 90 3.03 3.48 17.75
C ALA A 90 1.68 2.76 17.62
N GLU A 91 0.72 3.34 16.88
CA GLU A 91 -0.57 2.71 16.58
C GLU A 91 -0.39 1.48 15.69
N LEU A 92 0.41 1.58 14.61
CA LEU A 92 0.73 0.45 13.73
C LEU A 92 1.38 -0.70 14.51
N THR A 93 2.37 -0.40 15.37
CA THR A 93 3.03 -1.41 16.20
C THR A 93 2.03 -2.07 17.15
N ARG A 94 1.18 -1.29 17.80
CA ARG A 94 0.13 -1.79 18.73
C ARG A 94 -0.84 -2.72 17.99
N PHE A 95 -1.28 -2.32 16.79
CA PHE A 95 -2.13 -3.15 15.94
C PHE A 95 -1.46 -4.50 15.63
N LEU A 96 -0.22 -4.49 15.18
CA LEU A 96 0.53 -5.70 14.84
C LEU A 96 0.75 -6.60 16.05
N MET A 97 1.06 -6.04 17.21
CA MET A 97 1.19 -6.79 18.46
C MET A 97 -0.14 -7.44 18.86
N GLY A 98 -1.26 -6.72 18.76
CA GLY A 98 -2.59 -7.26 19.02
C GLY A 98 -2.94 -8.44 18.11
N VAL A 99 -2.69 -8.30 16.80
CA VAL A 99 -2.88 -9.40 15.83
C VAL A 99 -2.01 -10.59 16.18
N ARG A 100 -0.71 -10.38 16.47
CA ARG A 100 0.23 -11.46 16.80
C ARG A 100 -0.08 -12.15 18.13
N SER A 101 -0.62 -11.42 19.11
CA SER A 101 -1.04 -12.02 20.40
C SER A 101 -2.34 -12.79 20.31
N GLY A 102 -3.00 -12.79 19.15
CA GLY A 102 -4.26 -13.52 18.91
C GLY A 102 -5.47 -12.83 19.51
N GLU A 103 -5.43 -11.50 19.68
CA GLU A 103 -6.61 -10.73 20.10
C GLU A 103 -7.81 -11.06 19.20
N PRO A 104 -9.03 -11.16 19.76
CA PRO A 104 -10.21 -11.51 18.99
C PRO A 104 -10.48 -10.54 17.83
N GLU A 105 -10.22 -9.26 18.08
CA GLU A 105 -10.39 -8.17 17.12
C GLU A 105 -9.26 -7.15 17.26
N ALA A 106 -8.66 -6.78 16.15
CA ALA A 106 -7.80 -5.60 16.02
C ALA A 106 -8.46 -4.60 15.08
N ARG A 107 -8.28 -3.30 15.32
CA ARG A 107 -8.97 -2.25 14.57
C ARG A 107 -7.96 -1.31 13.91
N VAL A 108 -8.28 -0.91 12.68
CA VAL A 108 -7.48 0.04 11.90
C VAL A 108 -8.40 1.17 11.44
N PRO A 109 -8.05 2.44 11.61
CA PRO A 109 -8.82 3.54 11.04
C PRO A 109 -8.96 3.41 9.52
N VAL A 110 -10.09 3.81 8.96
CA VAL A 110 -10.32 3.80 7.52
C VAL A 110 -9.74 5.08 6.91
N TYR A 111 -8.92 4.94 5.88
CA TYR A 111 -8.45 6.04 5.07
C TYR A 111 -9.26 6.14 3.78
N SER A 112 -9.69 7.34 3.41
CA SER A 112 -10.39 7.60 2.17
C SER A 112 -9.49 8.34 1.18
N HIS A 113 -9.28 7.73 0.01
CA HIS A 113 -8.56 8.39 -1.07
C HIS A 113 -9.36 9.56 -1.69
N SER A 114 -10.70 9.53 -1.63
CA SER A 114 -11.53 10.63 -2.12
C SER A 114 -11.38 11.87 -1.24
N THR A 115 -11.57 11.73 0.08
CA THR A 115 -11.38 12.84 1.02
C THR A 115 -9.91 13.14 1.32
N TYR A 116 -9.02 12.25 0.91
CA TYR A 116 -7.58 12.31 1.18
C TYR A 116 -7.27 12.43 2.68
N ASP A 117 -8.05 11.73 3.53
CA ASP A 117 -7.92 11.76 4.99
C ASP A 117 -8.45 10.49 5.66
N ILE A 118 -8.17 10.36 6.96
CA ILE A 118 -8.81 9.38 7.83
C ILE A 118 -10.30 9.73 7.97
N VAL A 119 -11.17 8.72 7.85
CA VAL A 119 -12.61 8.86 8.02
C VAL A 119 -12.94 8.77 9.51
N ASP A 120 -13.44 9.87 10.07
CA ASP A 120 -13.74 9.96 11.49
C ASP A 120 -14.74 8.87 11.93
N GLY A 121 -14.38 8.09 12.93
CA GLY A 121 -15.24 7.07 13.54
C GLY A 121 -15.35 5.77 12.74
N GLU A 122 -14.78 5.66 11.55
CA GLU A 122 -14.76 4.42 10.77
C GLU A 122 -13.51 3.59 11.05
N THR A 123 -13.71 2.29 11.24
CA THR A 123 -12.61 1.35 11.44
C THR A 123 -12.83 0.05 10.68
N GLN A 124 -11.78 -0.46 10.08
CA GLN A 124 -11.71 -1.84 9.60
C GLN A 124 -11.43 -2.76 10.81
N VAL A 125 -12.18 -3.87 10.91
CA VAL A 125 -12.00 -4.88 11.97
C VAL A 125 -11.30 -6.10 11.39
N VAL A 126 -10.18 -6.46 11.98
CA VAL A 126 -9.38 -7.65 11.64
C VAL A 126 -9.59 -8.71 12.72
N ARG A 127 -10.01 -9.93 12.31
CA ARG A 127 -10.36 -11.03 13.22
C ARG A 127 -9.47 -12.23 12.98
N ARG A 128 -8.46 -12.43 13.83
CA ARG A 128 -7.57 -13.62 13.89
C ARG A 128 -7.20 -14.18 12.49
N PRO A 129 -6.55 -13.41 11.63
CA PRO A 129 -6.15 -13.91 10.33
C PRO A 129 -5.04 -14.97 10.50
N GLU A 130 -5.00 -15.96 9.61
CA GLU A 130 -3.83 -16.84 9.47
C GLU A 130 -2.70 -16.11 8.70
N VAL A 131 -3.08 -15.27 7.71
CA VAL A 131 -2.18 -14.40 6.97
C VAL A 131 -2.69 -12.98 7.02
N LEU A 132 -1.85 -12.05 7.43
CA LEU A 132 -2.09 -10.61 7.36
C LEU A 132 -1.28 -10.03 6.21
N LEU A 133 -1.95 -9.48 5.21
CA LEU A 133 -1.33 -8.71 4.15
C LEU A 133 -1.39 -7.22 4.52
N LEU A 134 -0.23 -6.62 4.79
CA LEU A 134 -0.09 -5.18 4.99
C LEU A 134 0.37 -4.56 3.68
N GLU A 135 -0.43 -3.67 3.09
CA GLU A 135 -0.02 -2.95 1.89
C GLU A 135 0.18 -1.47 2.16
N GLY A 136 1.25 -0.88 1.65
CA GLY A 136 1.52 0.55 1.82
C GLY A 136 2.99 0.90 1.93
N LEU A 137 3.34 1.81 2.84
CA LEU A 137 4.69 2.33 3.07
C LEU A 137 5.32 1.78 4.35
N PRO A 138 6.63 2.06 4.56
CA PRO A 138 7.53 1.19 5.28
C PRO A 138 7.01 0.74 6.63
N PHE A 139 7.32 -0.51 6.94
CA PHE A 139 6.87 -1.24 8.11
C PHE A 139 8.01 -1.40 9.12
N PRO A 140 7.71 -1.55 10.42
CA PRO A 140 8.71 -1.99 11.40
C PRO A 140 9.15 -3.42 11.05
N ASP A 141 10.42 -3.63 10.73
CA ASP A 141 10.97 -4.92 10.29
C ASP A 141 10.70 -6.06 11.29
N ASP A 142 10.68 -5.75 12.58
CA ASP A 142 10.49 -6.73 13.67
C ASP A 142 9.10 -7.39 13.68
N HIS A 143 8.15 -6.88 12.91
CA HIS A 143 6.76 -7.36 12.88
C HIS A 143 6.31 -7.91 11.53
N VAL A 144 7.21 -8.03 10.56
CA VAL A 144 6.96 -8.56 9.22
C VAL A 144 7.71 -9.86 9.03
N ASP A 145 7.06 -10.88 8.49
CA ASP A 145 7.66 -12.20 8.25
C ASP A 145 8.17 -12.36 6.81
N LEU A 146 7.58 -11.61 5.87
CA LEU A 146 7.96 -11.62 4.46
C LEU A 146 7.66 -10.26 3.83
N THR A 147 8.63 -9.72 3.08
CA THR A 147 8.46 -8.45 2.36
C THR A 147 8.42 -8.67 0.86
N VAL A 148 7.36 -8.19 0.22
CA VAL A 148 7.17 -8.17 -1.23
C VAL A 148 7.29 -6.72 -1.72
N TYR A 149 8.28 -6.44 -2.55
CA TYR A 149 8.51 -5.13 -3.16
C TYR A 149 7.99 -5.11 -4.59
N LEU A 150 7.15 -4.14 -4.93
CA LEU A 150 6.71 -3.88 -6.29
C LEU A 150 7.65 -2.87 -6.94
N ASP A 151 8.44 -3.33 -7.89
CA ASP A 151 9.44 -2.56 -8.62
C ASP A 151 8.93 -2.17 -10.01
N ALA A 152 9.27 -0.98 -10.47
CA ALA A 152 9.02 -0.52 -11.83
C ALA A 152 9.99 0.58 -12.22
N ALA A 153 10.10 0.85 -13.52
CA ALA A 153 10.86 2.02 -13.98
C ALA A 153 10.19 3.32 -13.50
N GLU A 154 10.99 4.27 -13.03
CA GLU A 154 10.49 5.55 -12.50
C GLU A 154 9.55 6.27 -13.48
N ALA A 155 9.89 6.27 -14.77
CA ALA A 155 9.06 6.88 -15.81
C ALA A 155 7.68 6.22 -15.94
N ASP A 156 7.57 4.91 -15.66
CA ASP A 156 6.30 4.21 -15.65
C ASP A 156 5.48 4.58 -14.41
N ILE A 157 6.14 4.66 -13.26
CA ILE A 157 5.50 5.07 -12.00
C ILE A 157 4.96 6.50 -12.10
N GLU A 158 5.75 7.45 -12.65
CA GLU A 158 5.29 8.83 -12.88
C GLU A 158 4.06 8.84 -13.81
N ARG A 159 4.12 8.10 -14.92
CA ARG A 159 2.99 8.02 -15.87
C ARG A 159 1.72 7.47 -15.19
N TRP A 160 1.84 6.42 -14.38
CA TRP A 160 0.73 5.84 -13.64
C TRP A 160 0.18 6.78 -12.57
N TYR A 161 1.06 7.48 -11.87
CA TYR A 161 0.67 8.49 -10.90
C TYR A 161 -0.15 9.62 -11.55
N LEU A 162 0.33 10.16 -12.68
CA LEU A 162 -0.38 11.20 -13.42
C LEU A 162 -1.74 10.70 -13.94
N SER A 163 -1.79 9.46 -14.44
CA SER A 163 -3.05 8.84 -14.88
C SER A 163 -4.05 8.70 -13.74
N ARG A 164 -3.60 8.21 -12.57
CA ARG A 164 -4.43 8.10 -11.36
C ARG A 164 -4.91 9.47 -10.87
N PHE A 165 -4.04 10.47 -10.87
CA PHE A 165 -4.41 11.84 -10.47
C PHE A 165 -5.54 12.39 -11.37
N ARG A 166 -5.42 12.21 -12.68
CA ARG A 166 -6.49 12.63 -13.63
C ARG A 166 -7.80 11.90 -13.38
N ALA A 167 -7.76 10.58 -13.13
CA ALA A 167 -8.95 9.81 -12.81
C ALA A 167 -9.64 10.32 -11.54
N LEU A 168 -8.90 10.60 -10.47
CA LEU A 168 -9.43 11.16 -9.22
C LEU A 168 -10.02 12.56 -9.43
N CYS A 169 -9.42 13.41 -10.25
CA CYS A 169 -9.98 14.71 -10.61
C CYS A 169 -11.28 14.57 -11.41
N GLU A 170 -11.37 13.57 -12.30
CA GLU A 170 -12.59 13.31 -13.09
C GLU A 170 -13.72 12.77 -12.19
N GLU A 171 -13.43 11.80 -11.32
CA GLU A 171 -14.40 11.28 -10.33
C GLU A 171 -14.93 12.39 -9.42
N ALA A 172 -14.05 13.32 -9.01
CA ALA A 172 -14.42 14.45 -8.17
C ALA A 172 -15.34 15.48 -8.84
N ARG A 173 -15.61 15.40 -10.14
CA ARG A 173 -16.50 16.36 -10.83
C ARG A 173 -17.90 16.38 -10.26
N THR A 174 -18.36 15.25 -9.72
CA THR A 174 -19.70 15.07 -9.15
C THR A 174 -19.69 14.80 -7.64
N ASP A 175 -18.51 14.84 -7.00
CA ASP A 175 -18.34 14.58 -5.56
C ASP A 175 -17.79 15.82 -4.84
N ASP A 176 -18.69 16.62 -4.25
CA ASP A 176 -18.32 17.84 -3.51
C ASP A 176 -17.52 17.55 -2.25
N GLY A 177 -17.58 16.34 -1.71
CA GLY A 177 -16.80 15.89 -0.55
C GLY A 177 -15.36 15.49 -0.90
N SER A 178 -15.03 15.36 -2.18
CA SER A 178 -13.71 14.97 -2.61
C SER A 178 -12.67 16.08 -2.42
N PHE A 179 -11.49 15.73 -1.91
CA PHE A 179 -10.32 16.61 -1.91
C PHE A 179 -9.99 17.11 -3.32
N PHE A 180 -10.17 16.27 -4.33
CA PHE A 180 -9.88 16.59 -5.73
C PHE A 180 -10.90 17.54 -6.37
N ALA A 181 -12.02 17.84 -5.70
CA ALA A 181 -12.96 18.87 -6.13
C ALA A 181 -12.32 20.26 -6.28
N TYR A 182 -11.23 20.53 -5.54
CA TYR A 182 -10.41 21.73 -5.68
C TYR A 182 -9.92 21.95 -7.13
N PHE A 183 -9.63 20.88 -7.86
CA PHE A 183 -9.09 20.95 -9.22
C PHE A 183 -10.15 21.12 -10.31
N ARG A 184 -11.44 21.23 -9.97
CA ARG A 184 -12.52 21.44 -10.96
C ARG A 184 -12.37 22.71 -11.78
N SER A 185 -11.76 23.74 -11.20
CA SER A 185 -11.51 25.03 -11.88
C SER A 185 -10.24 25.00 -12.74
N PHE A 186 -9.42 23.98 -12.64
CA PHE A 186 -8.17 23.85 -13.39
C PHE A 186 -8.44 23.34 -14.79
N SER A 187 -7.73 23.88 -15.76
CA SER A 187 -7.59 23.23 -17.06
C SER A 187 -6.83 21.90 -16.93
N PRO A 188 -6.98 20.95 -17.84
CA PRO A 188 -6.18 19.71 -17.83
C PRO A 188 -4.68 19.95 -17.75
N ALA A 189 -4.18 21.00 -18.43
CA ALA A 189 -2.76 21.35 -18.40
C ALA A 189 -2.28 21.86 -17.04
N GLU A 190 -3.11 22.65 -16.35
CA GLU A 190 -2.79 23.13 -15.00
C GLU A 190 -2.83 22.00 -13.97
N ALA A 191 -3.81 21.10 -14.07
CA ALA A 191 -3.90 19.92 -13.22
C ALA A 191 -2.68 18.98 -13.42
N ASP A 192 -2.27 18.77 -14.66
CA ASP A 192 -1.07 17.99 -15.00
C ASP A 192 0.20 18.65 -14.47
N ALA A 193 0.33 19.97 -14.61
CA ALA A 193 1.50 20.71 -14.12
C ALA A 193 1.61 20.60 -12.60
N PHE A 194 0.48 20.72 -11.89
CA PHE A 194 0.42 20.52 -10.44
C PHE A 194 0.83 19.08 -10.05
N ALA A 195 0.24 18.07 -10.70
CA ALA A 195 0.57 16.68 -10.42
C ALA A 195 2.05 16.36 -10.65
N ARG A 196 2.67 16.91 -11.73
CA ARG A 196 4.12 16.75 -11.98
C ARG A 196 4.97 17.43 -10.92
N GLN A 197 4.53 18.58 -10.41
CA GLN A 197 5.22 19.24 -9.30
C GLN A 197 5.18 18.39 -8.05
N VAL A 198 4.00 17.86 -7.67
CA VAL A 198 3.85 16.96 -6.52
C VAL A 198 4.69 15.68 -6.71
N TRP A 199 4.70 15.12 -7.92
CA TRP A 199 5.59 13.99 -8.23
C TRP A 199 7.04 14.34 -7.94
N ALA A 200 7.55 15.41 -8.51
CA ALA A 200 8.96 15.77 -8.43
C ALA A 200 9.42 16.18 -7.02
N SER A 201 8.56 16.88 -6.27
CA SER A 201 8.95 17.44 -4.97
C SER A 201 8.57 16.57 -3.76
N ILE A 202 7.65 15.62 -3.92
CA ILE A 202 7.14 14.79 -2.82
C ILE A 202 7.31 13.30 -3.13
N ASN A 203 6.62 12.78 -4.15
CA ASN A 203 6.55 11.35 -4.37
C ASN A 203 7.89 10.73 -4.80
N ARG A 204 8.64 11.41 -5.70
CA ARG A 204 9.95 10.96 -6.12
C ARG A 204 10.96 11.03 -4.99
N VAL A 205 10.95 12.12 -4.21
CA VAL A 205 11.83 12.25 -3.04
C VAL A 205 11.57 11.14 -2.03
N ASN A 206 10.29 10.88 -1.72
CA ASN A 206 9.91 9.78 -0.82
C ASN A 206 10.32 8.40 -1.39
N LEU A 207 10.18 8.23 -2.72
CA LEU A 207 10.65 7.00 -3.40
C LEU A 207 12.15 6.82 -3.20
N GLU A 208 12.96 7.84 -3.49
CA GLU A 208 14.41 7.77 -3.44
C GLU A 208 14.95 7.61 -2.01
N GLU A 209 14.39 8.36 -1.04
CA GLU A 209 14.91 8.40 0.33
C GLU A 209 14.42 7.24 1.21
N HIS A 210 13.19 6.75 0.99
CA HIS A 210 12.55 5.85 1.96
C HIS A 210 12.03 4.54 1.36
N ILE A 211 11.68 4.50 0.08
CA ILE A 211 11.05 3.31 -0.52
C ILE A 211 12.07 2.45 -1.27
N LEU A 212 12.90 3.05 -2.13
CA LEU A 212 13.94 2.32 -2.87
C LEU A 212 14.94 1.59 -1.98
N PRO A 213 15.38 2.14 -0.84
CA PRO A 213 16.30 1.42 0.06
C PRO A 213 15.75 0.09 0.58
N VAL A 214 14.43 -0.07 0.68
CA VAL A 214 13.79 -1.31 1.14
C VAL A 214 13.85 -2.42 0.08
N ARG A 215 13.98 -2.05 -1.20
CA ARG A 215 13.95 -2.98 -2.34
C ARG A 215 14.96 -4.11 -2.21
N ASP A 216 16.21 -3.78 -1.96
CA ASP A 216 17.29 -4.78 -1.94
C ASP A 216 17.28 -5.65 -0.67
N ALA A 217 16.59 -5.19 0.38
CA ALA A 217 16.36 -5.95 1.59
C ALA A 217 15.12 -6.86 1.50
N SER A 218 14.23 -6.65 0.52
CA SER A 218 12.98 -7.39 0.39
C SER A 218 13.21 -8.85 -0.01
N ASP A 219 12.36 -9.75 0.50
CA ASP A 219 12.42 -11.20 0.23
C ASP A 219 12.01 -11.52 -1.21
N VAL A 220 11.01 -10.79 -1.72
CA VAL A 220 10.46 -10.95 -3.06
C VAL A 220 10.39 -9.61 -3.76
N ILE A 221 10.88 -9.54 -4.99
CA ILE A 221 10.73 -8.36 -5.85
C ILE A 221 9.91 -8.75 -7.08
N LEU A 222 8.77 -8.06 -7.27
CA LEU A 222 7.92 -8.18 -8.45
C LEU A 222 8.20 -7.01 -9.38
N GLU A 223 8.96 -7.26 -10.46
CA GLU A 223 9.25 -6.23 -11.47
C GLU A 223 8.07 -6.09 -12.42
N LYS A 224 7.51 -4.90 -12.50
CA LYS A 224 6.35 -4.57 -13.34
C LYS A 224 6.76 -4.04 -14.71
N ALA A 225 5.98 -4.41 -15.71
CA ALA A 225 6.04 -3.87 -17.06
C ALA A 225 5.19 -2.59 -17.17
N PRO A 226 5.35 -1.81 -18.27
CA PRO A 226 4.61 -0.56 -18.50
C PRO A 226 3.08 -0.68 -18.48
N ASP A 227 2.53 -1.85 -18.68
CA ASP A 227 1.10 -2.19 -18.66
C ASP A 227 0.59 -2.71 -17.30
N HIS A 228 1.39 -2.56 -16.24
CA HIS A 228 1.18 -3.09 -14.91
C HIS A 228 1.26 -4.62 -14.75
N SER A 229 1.52 -5.40 -15.79
CA SER A 229 1.80 -6.82 -15.65
C SER A 229 3.12 -7.06 -14.89
N VAL A 230 3.26 -8.22 -14.26
CA VAL A 230 4.53 -8.63 -13.62
C VAL A 230 5.36 -9.36 -14.65
N ARG A 231 6.49 -8.78 -15.05
CA ARG A 231 7.40 -9.35 -16.05
C ARG A 231 8.47 -10.25 -15.47
N ARG A 232 8.78 -10.11 -14.18
CA ARG A 232 9.81 -10.89 -13.49
C ARG A 232 9.53 -10.95 -12.00
N VAL A 233 9.81 -12.12 -11.42
CA VAL A 233 9.84 -12.34 -9.97
C VAL A 233 11.28 -12.65 -9.58
N ARG A 234 11.79 -11.95 -8.56
CA ARG A 234 13.09 -12.25 -7.95
C ARG A 234 12.88 -12.63 -6.50
N LEU A 235 13.46 -13.75 -6.09
CA LEU A 235 13.51 -14.18 -4.70
C LEU A 235 14.91 -13.88 -4.16
N ARG A 236 14.98 -13.32 -2.95
CA ARG A 236 16.25 -13.21 -2.24
C ARG A 236 16.62 -14.59 -1.71
N VAL A 237 17.72 -15.12 -2.22
CA VAL A 237 18.33 -16.33 -1.71
C VAL A 237 19.07 -15.95 -0.43
N GLY A 238 18.65 -16.50 0.70
CA GLY A 238 19.29 -16.32 2.01
C GLY A 238 20.62 -16.99 2.11
#